data_d14b8a795fc0bedc6f8bcbe8dc7b1d72
#
_entry.id   d14b8a795fc0bedc6f8bcbe8dc7b1d72
#
_cell.length_a   1.000
_cell.length_b   1.000
_cell.length_c   1.000
_cell.angle_alpha   90.00
_cell.angle_beta   90.00
_cell.angle_gamma   90.00
#
_symmetry.space_group_name_H-M   'P 1'
#
loop_
_entity.id
_entity.type
_entity.pdbx_description
1 polymer ?
#
loop_
_entity_poly.entity_id
_entity_poly.type
_entity_poly.pdbx_seq_one_letter_code
_entity_poly.pdbx_strand_id
1 'polypeptide(L)'
;FISIVVLLAFSFSLQAAEKGIARAKGESSSDSGSRIALVIGNASYASAPLRNPINDVRSIASALKKVGFQVTKVENASLQSMDDAVRRFGQKARKSDVALVYYSGHGLQLKGSNYLQPIGADIRREQDIRFKAYNSDQILAELEDGSQRVNIVILDACRNNPLSRSFRSASKGLAQPRYQPPVGTIIAFSTAPGTVAYDGKGENSPYTSELYNAILEPGLKIEDVFK
;
A
#
# COMPACT_ATOMS: atom_id res chain seq x y z
N PHE A 1 3.72 -8.39 20.04
CA PHE A 1 4.29 -9.00 18.86
C PHE A 1 3.36 -8.69 17.69
N ILE A 2 3.83 -7.87 16.75
CA ILE A 2 3.13 -7.53 15.50
C ILE A 2 3.54 -8.59 14.49
N SER A 3 2.61 -9.45 14.09
CA SER A 3 2.86 -10.38 12.99
C SER A 3 2.75 -9.60 11.67
N ILE A 4 3.88 -9.22 11.12
CA ILE A 4 3.96 -8.70 9.74
C ILE A 4 3.96 -9.92 8.83
N VAL A 5 2.89 -10.13 8.08
CA VAL A 5 2.86 -11.14 7.03
C VAL A 5 3.36 -10.47 5.75
N VAL A 6 4.64 -10.70 5.46
CA VAL A 6 5.27 -10.32 4.19
C VAL A 6 5.15 -11.53 3.25
N LEU A 7 4.42 -11.37 2.17
CA LEU A 7 4.37 -12.36 1.11
C LEU A 7 5.43 -12.02 0.06
N LEU A 8 6.54 -12.74 0.09
CA LEU A 8 7.58 -12.70 -0.93
C LEU A 8 7.22 -13.70 -2.04
N ALA A 9 6.75 -13.19 -3.18
CA ALA A 9 6.71 -14.00 -4.39
C ALA A 9 8.10 -13.94 -5.04
N PHE A 10 9.01 -14.82 -4.59
CA PHE A 10 10.32 -15.00 -5.21
C PHE A 10 10.22 -16.10 -6.27
N SER A 11 10.28 -15.71 -7.54
CA SER A 11 10.70 -16.60 -8.61
C SER A 11 12.15 -16.20 -8.97
N PHE A 12 13.12 -16.79 -8.29
CA PHE A 12 14.53 -16.58 -8.59
C PHE A 12 14.98 -17.55 -9.68
N SER A 13 15.43 -17.04 -10.82
CA SER A 13 16.44 -17.72 -11.59
C SER A 13 17.82 -17.26 -11.07
N LEU A 14 18.56 -18.19 -10.54
CA LEU A 14 19.81 -18.03 -9.78
C LEU A 14 20.99 -17.45 -10.60
N GLN A 15 20.80 -17.05 -11.86
CA GLN A 15 21.87 -16.66 -12.78
C GLN A 15 22.08 -15.16 -12.96
N ALA A 16 21.17 -14.31 -12.42
CA ALA A 16 21.32 -12.86 -12.52
C ALA A 16 22.03 -12.20 -11.34
N ALA A 17 22.23 -12.92 -10.23
CA ALA A 17 22.75 -12.36 -8.99
C ALA A 17 24.28 -12.16 -8.97
N GLU A 18 25.07 -12.86 -9.80
CA GLU A 18 26.53 -12.76 -9.76
C GLU A 18 27.12 -11.56 -10.51
N LYS A 19 26.39 -10.93 -11.43
CA LYS A 19 26.90 -9.76 -12.16
C LYS A 19 26.63 -8.41 -11.50
N GLY A 20 25.81 -8.36 -10.47
CA GLY A 20 25.45 -7.13 -9.74
C GLY A 20 26.41 -6.74 -8.62
N ILE A 21 27.22 -7.68 -8.11
CA ILE A 21 28.06 -7.46 -6.91
C ILE A 21 29.44 -6.86 -7.23
N ALA A 22 29.88 -6.92 -8.48
CA ALA A 22 31.24 -6.49 -8.87
C ALA A 22 31.41 -4.97 -9.15
N ARG A 23 30.36 -4.15 -9.00
CA ARG A 23 30.44 -2.70 -9.35
C ARG A 23 30.27 -1.73 -8.17
N ALA A 24 30.42 -2.19 -6.95
CA ALA A 24 30.27 -1.35 -5.76
C ALA A 24 31.61 -1.12 -5.05
N LYS A 25 32.66 -0.65 -5.78
CA LYS A 25 33.82 -0.04 -5.16
C LYS A 25 34.26 1.20 -5.95
N GLY A 26 33.95 2.37 -5.38
CA GLY A 26 34.53 3.65 -5.72
C GLY A 26 33.73 4.47 -6.70
N GLU A 27 32.79 5.24 -6.14
CA GLU A 27 32.58 6.64 -6.52
C GLU A 27 31.41 7.15 -5.66
N SER A 28 31.69 8.11 -4.79
CA SER A 28 30.65 8.87 -4.07
C SER A 28 30.03 9.87 -5.07
N SER A 29 29.17 9.37 -5.94
CA SER A 29 28.18 10.15 -6.63
C SER A 29 26.83 9.78 -6.01
N SER A 30 26.11 10.77 -5.51
CA SER A 30 24.76 10.67 -4.99
C SER A 30 23.79 10.29 -6.11
N ASP A 31 23.88 9.08 -6.62
CA ASP A 31 22.86 8.46 -7.45
C ASP A 31 21.80 7.89 -6.52
N SER A 32 21.11 8.80 -5.84
CA SER A 32 19.84 8.44 -5.16
C SER A 32 18.82 8.23 -6.24
N GLY A 33 18.68 6.99 -6.70
CA GLY A 33 17.70 6.60 -7.69
C GLY A 33 16.32 7.24 -7.44
N SER A 34 15.57 7.52 -8.49
CA SER A 34 14.29 8.21 -8.43
C SER A 34 13.28 7.41 -7.59
N ARG A 35 12.85 7.97 -6.45
CA ARG A 35 11.90 7.35 -5.52
C ARG A 35 10.62 8.14 -5.48
N ILE A 36 9.50 7.49 -5.76
CA ILE A 36 8.18 8.12 -5.72
C ILE A 36 7.23 7.37 -4.81
N ALA A 37 6.31 8.10 -4.19
CA ALA A 37 5.27 7.50 -3.37
C ALA A 37 3.91 8.14 -3.61
N LEU A 38 2.86 7.30 -3.57
CA LEU A 38 1.46 7.69 -3.49
C LEU A 38 0.93 7.24 -2.13
N VAL A 39 0.45 8.18 -1.32
CA VAL A 39 -0.15 7.88 -0.02
C VAL A 39 -1.60 8.36 0.00
N ILE A 40 -2.53 7.45 0.29
CA ILE A 40 -3.98 7.68 0.25
C ILE A 40 -4.57 7.37 1.61
N GLY A 41 -5.30 8.32 2.22
CA GLY A 41 -5.99 8.15 3.49
C GLY A 41 -7.46 8.53 3.40
N ASN A 42 -8.32 7.60 3.77
CA ASN A 42 -9.77 7.79 3.79
C ASN A 42 -10.32 7.60 5.20
N ALA A 43 -10.91 8.65 5.77
CA ALA A 43 -11.41 8.68 7.15
C ALA A 43 -12.86 9.13 7.25
N SER A 44 -13.29 10.10 6.42
CA SER A 44 -14.58 10.79 6.53
C SER A 44 -15.72 10.00 5.89
N TYR A 45 -15.87 8.74 6.30
CA TYR A 45 -16.98 7.90 5.87
C TYR A 45 -18.29 8.32 6.54
N ALA A 46 -19.40 8.40 5.79
CA ALA A 46 -20.71 8.71 6.35
C ALA A 46 -21.17 7.65 7.36
N SER A 47 -20.83 6.39 7.10
CA SER A 47 -21.03 5.27 8.04
C SER A 47 -19.69 4.77 8.52
N ALA A 48 -19.50 4.67 9.84
CA ALA A 48 -18.29 4.24 10.50
C ALA A 48 -17.04 5.09 10.13
N PRO A 49 -17.01 6.38 10.45
CA PRO A 49 -15.83 7.21 10.24
C PRO A 49 -14.62 6.65 11.01
N LEU A 50 -13.43 6.86 10.48
CA LEU A 50 -12.17 6.46 11.10
C LEU A 50 -11.44 7.67 11.66
N ARG A 51 -10.67 7.44 12.73
CA ARG A 51 -9.93 8.52 13.40
C ARG A 51 -8.57 8.77 12.74
N ASN A 52 -7.83 7.72 12.46
CA ASN A 52 -6.39 7.80 12.22
C ASN A 52 -5.94 7.89 10.75
N PRO A 53 -6.69 7.47 9.70
CA PRO A 53 -6.16 7.40 8.33
C PRO A 53 -5.54 8.70 7.79
N ILE A 54 -6.08 9.84 8.19
CA ILE A 54 -5.54 11.14 7.76
C ILE A 54 -4.20 11.44 8.45
N ASN A 55 -4.10 11.14 9.74
CA ASN A 55 -2.84 11.28 10.48
C ASN A 55 -1.81 10.27 9.97
N ASP A 56 -2.23 9.04 9.68
CA ASP A 56 -1.38 7.98 9.15
C ASP A 56 -0.70 8.44 7.85
N VAL A 57 -1.47 8.93 6.88
CA VAL A 57 -0.90 9.38 5.59
C VAL A 57 -0.03 10.63 5.74
N ARG A 58 -0.33 11.51 6.68
CA ARG A 58 0.51 12.67 6.97
C ARG A 58 1.86 12.25 7.55
N SER A 59 1.84 11.33 8.50
CA SER A 59 3.05 10.78 9.13
C SER A 59 3.91 10.03 8.11
N ILE A 60 3.33 9.10 7.36
CA ILE A 60 4.05 8.32 6.33
C ILE A 60 4.58 9.24 5.22
N ALA A 61 3.78 10.22 4.75
CA ALA A 61 4.25 11.18 3.76
C ALA A 61 5.45 12.01 4.25
N SER A 62 5.43 12.40 5.53
CA SER A 62 6.53 13.13 6.16
C SER A 62 7.79 12.26 6.24
N ALA A 63 7.67 11.02 6.72
CA ALA A 63 8.78 10.09 6.83
C ALA A 63 9.41 9.79 5.45
N LEU A 64 8.59 9.46 4.45
CA LEU A 64 9.05 9.16 3.10
C LEU A 64 9.78 10.35 2.45
N LYS A 65 9.30 11.59 2.66
CA LYS A 65 10.00 12.79 2.18
C LYS A 65 11.39 12.93 2.81
N LYS A 66 11.53 12.64 4.11
CA LYS A 66 12.83 12.72 4.81
C LYS A 66 13.84 11.72 4.26
N VAL A 67 13.39 10.58 3.73
CA VAL A 67 14.25 9.56 3.12
C VAL A 67 14.29 9.65 1.58
N GLY A 68 13.95 10.82 1.02
CA GLY A 68 14.20 11.16 -0.39
C GLY A 68 13.10 10.77 -1.38
N PHE A 69 11.88 10.42 -0.93
CA PHE A 69 10.77 10.18 -1.84
C PHE A 69 10.09 11.47 -2.31
N GLN A 70 9.72 11.52 -3.58
CA GLN A 70 8.72 12.46 -4.08
C GLN A 70 7.33 11.93 -3.78
N VAL A 71 6.61 12.57 -2.86
CA VAL A 71 5.35 12.06 -2.32
C VAL A 71 4.14 12.81 -2.89
N THR A 72 3.20 12.08 -3.47
CA THR A 72 1.84 12.52 -3.75
C THR A 72 0.93 12.03 -2.63
N LYS A 73 0.26 12.96 -1.93
CA LYS A 73 -0.67 12.65 -0.84
C LYS A 73 -2.10 12.97 -1.27
N VAL A 74 -3.03 12.04 -0.95
CA VAL A 74 -4.46 12.17 -1.22
C VAL A 74 -5.24 11.86 0.06
N GLU A 75 -6.10 12.76 0.47
CA GLU A 75 -6.91 12.64 1.69
C GLU A 75 -8.40 12.61 1.31
N ASN A 76 -9.17 11.70 1.90
CA ASN A 76 -10.62 11.56 1.70
C ASN A 76 -11.04 11.50 0.22
N ALA A 77 -10.43 10.59 -0.51
CA ALA A 77 -10.61 10.44 -1.94
C ALA A 77 -11.95 9.75 -2.30
N SER A 78 -12.64 10.29 -3.29
CA SER A 78 -13.70 9.60 -4.02
C SER A 78 -13.12 8.48 -4.90
N LEU A 79 -13.98 7.61 -5.46
CA LEU A 79 -13.56 6.57 -6.39
C LEU A 79 -12.80 7.15 -7.59
N GLN A 80 -13.32 8.21 -8.19
CA GLN A 80 -12.68 8.89 -9.32
C GLN A 80 -11.32 9.48 -8.92
N SER A 81 -11.24 10.11 -7.73
CA SER A 81 -9.97 10.68 -7.24
C SER A 81 -8.92 9.61 -6.96
N MET A 82 -9.32 8.42 -6.49
CA MET A 82 -8.42 7.30 -6.31
C MET A 82 -7.89 6.79 -7.65
N ASP A 83 -8.80 6.56 -8.60
CA ASP A 83 -8.45 6.09 -9.96
C ASP A 83 -7.48 7.05 -10.65
N ASP A 84 -7.79 8.34 -10.65
CA ASP A 84 -6.95 9.38 -11.23
C ASP A 84 -5.57 9.46 -10.57
N ALA A 85 -5.52 9.32 -9.24
CA ALA A 85 -4.26 9.35 -8.50
C ALA A 85 -3.38 8.15 -8.83
N VAL A 86 -3.95 6.94 -8.86
CA VAL A 86 -3.23 5.70 -9.17
C VAL A 86 -2.73 5.70 -10.61
N ARG A 87 -3.56 6.09 -11.58
CA ARG A 87 -3.14 6.20 -13.00
C ARG A 87 -2.00 7.19 -13.19
N ARG A 88 -2.12 8.40 -12.62
CA ARG A 88 -1.03 9.39 -12.69
C ARG A 88 0.24 8.91 -12.00
N PHE A 89 0.09 8.16 -10.92
CA PHE A 89 1.21 7.55 -10.22
C PHE A 89 1.88 6.48 -11.09
N GLY A 90 1.12 5.56 -11.70
CA GLY A 90 1.64 4.54 -12.60
C GLY A 90 2.47 5.12 -13.75
N GLN A 91 1.97 6.20 -14.38
CA GLN A 91 2.71 6.91 -15.44
C GLN A 91 4.08 7.46 -14.97
N LYS A 92 4.13 8.01 -13.74
CA LYS A 92 5.39 8.49 -13.14
C LYS A 92 6.30 7.34 -12.74
N ALA A 93 5.72 6.25 -12.25
CA ALA A 93 6.43 5.09 -11.77
C ALA A 93 7.32 4.43 -12.86
N ARG A 94 6.93 4.51 -14.12
CA ARG A 94 7.71 3.99 -15.25
C ARG A 94 9.14 4.55 -15.34
N LYS A 95 9.40 5.70 -14.73
CA LYS A 95 10.69 6.41 -14.73
C LYS A 95 11.34 6.43 -13.35
N SER A 96 10.90 5.60 -12.41
CA SER A 96 11.42 5.56 -11.05
C SER A 96 12.07 4.22 -10.74
N ASP A 97 13.04 4.22 -9.83
CA ASP A 97 13.71 3.00 -9.34
C ASP A 97 12.94 2.36 -8.20
N VAL A 98 12.21 3.18 -7.43
CA VAL A 98 11.34 2.72 -6.35
C VAL A 98 9.98 3.40 -6.45
N ALA A 99 8.91 2.62 -6.47
CA ALA A 99 7.53 3.10 -6.45
C ALA A 99 6.80 2.53 -5.24
N LEU A 100 6.31 3.40 -4.35
CA LEU A 100 5.61 3.00 -3.13
C LEU A 100 4.17 3.51 -3.15
N VAL A 101 3.21 2.61 -2.88
CA VAL A 101 1.80 2.96 -2.62
C VAL A 101 1.47 2.59 -1.18
N TYR A 102 0.95 3.54 -0.42
CA TYR A 102 0.42 3.33 0.93
C TYR A 102 -1.05 3.75 0.96
N TYR A 103 -1.89 2.88 1.51
CA TYR A 103 -3.31 3.17 1.75
C TYR A 103 -3.66 2.95 3.22
N SER A 104 -4.38 3.90 3.82
CA SER A 104 -5.02 3.76 5.14
C SER A 104 -6.51 4.10 5.03
N GLY A 105 -7.39 3.18 5.49
CA GLY A 105 -8.84 3.35 5.41
C GLY A 105 -9.62 2.04 5.51
N HIS A 106 -10.93 2.09 5.19
CA HIS A 106 -11.72 0.88 5.09
C HIS A 106 -11.34 0.05 3.86
N GLY A 107 -11.20 -1.25 4.09
CA GLY A 107 -11.05 -2.25 3.05
C GLY A 107 -11.98 -3.43 3.29
N LEU A 108 -12.24 -4.18 2.26
CA LEU A 108 -13.02 -5.42 2.34
C LEU A 108 -12.58 -6.40 1.26
N GLN A 109 -12.79 -7.67 1.53
CA GLN A 109 -12.59 -8.73 0.57
C GLN A 109 -13.93 -9.18 0.01
N LEU A 110 -14.01 -9.33 -1.31
CA LEU A 110 -15.16 -9.93 -1.99
C LEU A 110 -14.68 -10.99 -2.97
N LYS A 111 -15.06 -12.26 -2.77
CA LYS A 111 -14.71 -13.39 -3.65
C LYS A 111 -13.20 -13.46 -3.95
N GLY A 112 -12.36 -13.18 -2.95
CA GLY A 112 -10.91 -13.24 -3.04
C GLY A 112 -10.22 -12.01 -3.64
N SER A 113 -10.95 -10.98 -4.08
CA SER A 113 -10.38 -9.69 -4.49
C SER A 113 -10.53 -8.66 -3.38
N ASN A 114 -9.55 -7.79 -3.23
CA ASN A 114 -9.54 -6.72 -2.25
C ASN A 114 -10.10 -5.43 -2.84
N TYR A 115 -10.91 -4.75 -2.06
CA TYR A 115 -11.54 -3.49 -2.43
C TYR A 115 -11.28 -2.44 -1.34
N LEU A 116 -10.78 -1.29 -1.73
CA LEU A 116 -10.54 -0.13 -0.89
C LEU A 116 -11.76 0.79 -1.00
N GLN A 117 -12.30 1.20 0.15
CA GLN A 117 -13.54 1.99 0.17
C GLN A 117 -13.22 3.48 -0.06
N PRO A 118 -13.80 4.11 -1.11
CA PRO A 118 -13.68 5.56 -1.30
C PRO A 118 -14.65 6.31 -0.40
N ILE A 119 -14.40 7.61 -0.24
CA ILE A 119 -15.36 8.51 0.42
C ILE A 119 -16.54 8.77 -0.52
N GLY A 120 -17.75 8.85 0.06
CA GLY A 120 -18.98 9.06 -0.69
C GLY A 120 -19.55 7.82 -1.40
N ALA A 121 -18.91 6.65 -1.23
CA ALA A 121 -19.43 5.41 -1.80
C ALA A 121 -20.70 4.95 -1.06
N ASP A 122 -21.85 5.00 -1.75
CA ASP A 122 -23.12 4.45 -1.27
C ASP A 122 -23.22 2.95 -1.64
N ILE A 123 -22.59 2.11 -0.82
CA ILE A 123 -22.59 0.65 -0.98
C ILE A 123 -23.70 0.06 -0.12
N ARG A 124 -24.80 -0.36 -0.76
CA ARG A 124 -25.96 -0.93 -0.08
C ARG A 124 -26.09 -2.44 -0.29
N ARG A 125 -25.59 -2.94 -1.41
CA ARG A 125 -25.65 -4.35 -1.80
C ARG A 125 -24.26 -4.86 -2.12
N GLU A 126 -24.05 -6.16 -1.99
CA GLU A 126 -22.77 -6.82 -2.31
C GLU A 126 -22.31 -6.53 -3.74
N GLN A 127 -23.24 -6.48 -4.69
CA GLN A 127 -22.96 -6.20 -6.09
C GLN A 127 -22.41 -4.78 -6.30
N ASP A 128 -22.77 -3.83 -5.45
CA ASP A 128 -22.32 -2.43 -5.53
C ASP A 128 -20.81 -2.31 -5.32
N ILE A 129 -20.20 -3.24 -4.56
CA ILE A 129 -18.78 -3.22 -4.22
C ILE A 129 -17.89 -3.12 -5.47
N ARG A 130 -18.20 -3.93 -6.50
CA ARG A 130 -17.39 -3.97 -7.74
C ARG A 130 -17.42 -2.67 -8.53
N PHE A 131 -18.44 -1.85 -8.34
CA PHE A 131 -18.65 -0.61 -9.09
C PHE A 131 -18.37 0.64 -8.28
N LYS A 132 -18.45 0.55 -6.94
CA LYS A 132 -18.36 1.70 -6.05
C LYS A 132 -17.14 1.67 -5.11
N ALA A 133 -16.39 0.58 -5.09
CA ALA A 133 -15.13 0.47 -4.36
C ALA A 133 -13.95 0.26 -5.32
N TYR A 134 -12.78 0.71 -4.93
CA TYR A 134 -11.57 0.62 -5.73
C TYR A 134 -10.94 -0.76 -5.58
N ASN A 135 -10.81 -1.52 -6.66
CA ASN A 135 -10.13 -2.82 -6.65
C ASN A 135 -8.62 -2.60 -6.50
N SER A 136 -8.00 -3.13 -5.44
CA SER A 136 -6.56 -2.97 -5.19
C SER A 136 -5.67 -3.61 -6.25
N ASP A 137 -6.17 -4.60 -7.01
CA ASP A 137 -5.42 -5.21 -8.09
C ASP A 137 -5.11 -4.22 -9.22
N GLN A 138 -5.89 -3.13 -9.35
CA GLN A 138 -5.61 -2.04 -10.30
C GLN A 138 -4.33 -1.28 -9.94
N ILE A 139 -3.96 -1.21 -8.66
CA ILE A 139 -2.68 -0.63 -8.24
C ILE A 139 -1.52 -1.46 -8.82
N LEU A 140 -1.62 -2.78 -8.71
CA LEU A 140 -0.60 -3.69 -9.23
C LEU A 140 -0.50 -3.63 -10.75
N ALA A 141 -1.64 -3.55 -11.45
CA ALA A 141 -1.68 -3.41 -12.91
C ALA A 141 -1.01 -2.11 -13.39
N GLU A 142 -1.22 -0.99 -12.70
CA GLU A 142 -0.55 0.28 -13.04
C GLU A 142 0.96 0.26 -12.74
N LEU A 143 1.42 -0.68 -11.92
CA LEU A 143 2.83 -0.88 -11.59
C LEU A 143 3.50 -1.96 -12.47
N GLU A 144 2.79 -2.62 -13.38
CA GLU A 144 3.32 -3.71 -14.20
C GLU A 144 4.41 -3.26 -15.18
N ASP A 145 4.27 -2.07 -15.76
CA ASP A 145 5.20 -1.52 -16.75
C ASP A 145 6.51 -1.01 -16.12
N GLY A 146 7.40 -1.91 -15.66
CA GLY A 146 8.67 -1.48 -15.09
C GLY A 146 9.56 -2.65 -14.67
N SER A 147 10.37 -3.17 -15.59
CA SER A 147 11.07 -4.46 -15.46
C SER A 147 12.20 -4.52 -14.42
N GLN A 148 12.67 -3.40 -13.86
CA GLN A 148 13.80 -3.40 -12.90
C GLN A 148 13.56 -2.52 -11.66
N ARG A 149 12.32 -2.14 -11.42
CA ARG A 149 11.91 -1.29 -10.32
C ARG A 149 11.51 -2.11 -9.10
N VAL A 150 11.79 -1.58 -7.91
CA VAL A 150 11.19 -2.08 -6.67
C VAL A 150 9.80 -1.44 -6.48
N ASN A 151 8.77 -2.26 -6.42
CA ASN A 151 7.42 -1.83 -6.10
C ASN A 151 7.09 -2.21 -4.67
N ILE A 152 6.50 -1.29 -3.90
CA ILE A 152 6.07 -1.52 -2.52
C ILE A 152 4.62 -1.09 -2.40
N VAL A 153 3.73 -2.02 -2.06
CA VAL A 153 2.32 -1.74 -1.83
C VAL A 153 1.98 -2.06 -0.38
N ILE A 154 1.56 -1.06 0.37
CA ILE A 154 1.26 -1.19 1.80
C ILE A 154 -0.23 -0.89 2.01
N LEU A 155 -0.97 -1.87 2.53
CA LEU A 155 -2.40 -1.76 2.76
C LEU A 155 -2.69 -1.81 4.28
N ASP A 156 -2.77 -0.64 4.90
CA ASP A 156 -3.27 -0.48 6.27
C ASP A 156 -4.79 -0.37 6.25
N ALA A 157 -5.42 -1.45 5.83
CA ALA A 157 -6.87 -1.59 5.70
C ALA A 157 -7.30 -2.89 6.39
N CYS A 158 -8.56 -3.17 6.50
CA CYS A 158 -9.17 -4.30 7.22
C CYS A 158 -9.78 -3.90 8.56
N ARG A 159 -10.04 -2.64 8.72
CA ARG A 159 -10.72 -2.13 9.90
C ARG A 159 -12.15 -2.62 9.86
N ASN A 160 -12.71 -2.87 11.01
CA ASN A 160 -14.04 -3.44 11.25
C ASN A 160 -15.11 -2.78 10.35
N ASN A 161 -15.01 -3.02 9.04
CA ASN A 161 -15.88 -2.43 8.04
C ASN A 161 -17.29 -2.97 8.25
N PRO A 162 -18.30 -2.13 8.56
CA PRO A 162 -19.66 -2.56 8.79
C PRO A 162 -20.24 -3.32 7.58
N LEU A 163 -19.78 -3.01 6.38
CA LEU A 163 -20.19 -3.70 5.15
C LEU A 163 -19.81 -5.19 5.14
N SER A 164 -18.67 -5.55 5.75
CA SER A 164 -18.25 -6.96 5.83
C SER A 164 -19.18 -7.82 6.69
N ARG A 165 -19.98 -7.20 7.57
CA ARG A 165 -20.99 -7.90 8.39
C ARG A 165 -22.33 -8.04 7.68
N SER A 166 -22.57 -7.20 6.67
CA SER A 166 -23.86 -7.13 5.97
C SER A 166 -23.91 -8.05 4.74
N PHE A 167 -22.77 -8.52 4.23
CA PHE A 167 -22.70 -9.28 3.00
C PHE A 167 -22.15 -10.69 3.22
N ARG A 168 -22.87 -11.70 2.70
CA ARG A 168 -22.53 -13.12 2.91
C ARG A 168 -21.19 -13.54 2.31
N SER A 169 -20.79 -12.93 1.20
CA SER A 169 -19.54 -13.26 0.49
C SER A 169 -18.39 -12.31 0.82
N ALA A 170 -18.62 -11.30 1.68
CA ALA A 170 -17.55 -10.42 2.14
C ALA A 170 -16.90 -11.05 3.38
N SER A 171 -15.62 -11.36 3.27
CA SER A 171 -14.83 -11.86 4.39
C SER A 171 -14.23 -10.70 5.17
N LYS A 172 -13.96 -10.93 6.47
CA LYS A 172 -13.18 -10.00 7.28
C LYS A 172 -11.74 -10.00 6.81
N GLY A 173 -11.11 -8.85 6.85
CA GLY A 173 -9.72 -8.70 6.44
C GLY A 173 -9.53 -8.63 4.93
N LEU A 174 -8.27 -8.43 4.52
CA LEU A 174 -7.86 -8.49 3.13
C LEU A 174 -7.33 -9.89 2.79
N ALA A 175 -7.46 -10.27 1.52
CA ALA A 175 -6.91 -11.49 0.96
C ALA A 175 -5.54 -11.26 0.34
N GLN A 176 -4.86 -12.36 0.02
CA GLN A 176 -3.76 -12.30 -0.93
C GLN A 176 -4.28 -11.80 -2.28
N PRO A 177 -3.53 -10.94 -3.01
CA PRO A 177 -3.96 -10.46 -4.32
C PRO A 177 -4.22 -11.64 -5.28
N ARG A 178 -5.27 -11.53 -6.06
CA ARG A 178 -5.54 -12.50 -7.14
C ARG A 178 -4.72 -12.18 -8.39
N TYR A 179 -4.44 -10.91 -8.61
CA TYR A 179 -3.54 -10.47 -9.67
C TYR A 179 -2.11 -10.82 -9.27
N GLN A 180 -1.39 -11.49 -10.16
CA GLN A 180 0.01 -11.84 -9.89
C GLN A 180 0.84 -10.56 -9.84
N PRO A 181 1.49 -10.25 -8.71
CA PRO A 181 2.27 -9.03 -8.62
C PRO A 181 3.41 -9.01 -9.63
N PRO A 182 3.75 -7.85 -10.21
CA PRO A 182 4.94 -7.69 -11.02
C PRO A 182 6.20 -8.14 -10.28
N VAL A 183 7.21 -8.61 -11.01
CA VAL A 183 8.51 -8.98 -10.41
C VAL A 183 9.09 -7.79 -9.65
N GLY A 184 9.67 -8.04 -8.48
CA GLY A 184 10.22 -6.97 -7.62
C GLY A 184 9.17 -6.24 -6.78
N THR A 185 7.95 -6.80 -6.65
CA THR A 185 6.88 -6.21 -5.84
C THR A 185 6.84 -6.81 -4.44
N ILE A 186 6.84 -5.95 -3.43
CA ILE A 186 6.56 -6.27 -2.02
C ILE A 186 5.14 -5.79 -1.72
N ILE A 187 4.31 -6.67 -1.15
CA ILE A 187 2.97 -6.30 -0.67
C ILE A 187 2.90 -6.55 0.82
N ALA A 188 2.65 -5.49 1.58
CA ALA A 188 2.53 -5.54 3.03
C ALA A 188 1.09 -5.23 3.46
N PHE A 189 0.60 -6.01 4.41
CA PHE A 189 -0.71 -5.81 5.03
C PHE A 189 -0.50 -5.51 6.52
N SER A 190 -1.31 -4.61 7.08
CA SER A 190 -1.24 -4.28 8.52
C SER A 190 -1.69 -5.41 9.43
N THR A 191 -2.30 -6.46 8.87
CA THR A 191 -2.73 -7.66 9.60
C THR A 191 -2.59 -8.91 8.75
N ALA A 192 -2.55 -10.08 9.43
CA ALA A 192 -2.63 -11.36 8.75
C ALA A 192 -3.96 -11.50 7.96
N PRO A 193 -3.99 -12.26 6.85
CA PRO A 193 -5.18 -12.51 6.08
C PRO A 193 -6.35 -12.97 6.96
N GLY A 194 -7.55 -12.41 6.75
CA GLY A 194 -8.75 -12.75 7.52
C GLY A 194 -8.84 -12.15 8.91
N THR A 195 -7.86 -11.36 9.35
CA THR A 195 -7.88 -10.66 10.65
C THR A 195 -8.24 -9.17 10.49
N VAL A 196 -8.56 -8.50 11.59
CA VAL A 196 -9.01 -7.11 11.60
C VAL A 196 -7.92 -6.21 12.15
N ALA A 197 -7.52 -5.18 11.40
CA ALA A 197 -6.70 -4.10 11.92
C ALA A 197 -7.52 -3.19 12.84
N TYR A 198 -6.92 -2.75 13.92
CA TYR A 198 -7.52 -1.78 14.84
C TYR A 198 -7.02 -0.37 14.51
N ASP A 199 -7.93 0.62 14.63
CA ASP A 199 -7.58 2.03 14.44
C ASP A 199 -6.62 2.55 15.53
N GLY A 200 -6.63 1.88 16.69
CA GLY A 200 -5.85 2.30 17.84
C GLY A 200 -6.44 3.50 18.57
N LYS A 201 -5.83 3.84 19.71
CA LYS A 201 -6.21 5.00 20.53
C LYS A 201 -5.25 6.18 20.37
N GLY A 202 -4.11 5.98 19.70
CA GLY A 202 -3.09 6.98 19.44
C GLY A 202 -3.46 7.95 18.31
N GLU A 203 -2.51 8.78 17.92
CA GLU A 203 -2.64 9.69 16.77
C GLU A 203 -2.55 8.96 15.43
N ASN A 204 -1.81 7.84 15.41
CA ASN A 204 -1.68 6.94 14.27
C ASN A 204 -2.21 5.54 14.62
N SER A 205 -2.48 4.73 13.60
CA SER A 205 -2.69 3.31 13.78
C SER A 205 -1.42 2.66 14.38
N PRO A 206 -1.53 1.55 15.13
CA PRO A 206 -0.35 0.85 15.65
C PRO A 206 0.63 0.45 14.54
N TYR A 207 0.10 -0.03 13.41
CA TYR A 207 0.92 -0.40 12.26
C TYR A 207 1.68 0.80 11.68
N THR A 208 0.98 1.92 11.47
CA THR A 208 1.61 3.14 10.95
C THR A 208 2.66 3.69 11.89
N SER A 209 2.46 3.62 13.21
CA SER A 209 3.45 4.08 14.19
C SER A 209 4.76 3.32 14.07
N GLU A 210 4.69 1.98 13.96
CA GLU A 210 5.88 1.14 13.78
C GLU A 210 6.53 1.36 12.40
N LEU A 211 5.72 1.44 11.35
CA LEU A 211 6.22 1.69 10.00
C LEU A 211 6.92 3.06 9.90
N TYR A 212 6.37 4.09 10.54
CA TYR A 212 6.99 5.42 10.60
C TYR A 212 8.38 5.37 11.21
N ASN A 213 8.54 4.68 12.34
CA ASN A 213 9.82 4.52 13.01
C ASN A 213 10.81 3.73 12.14
N ALA A 214 10.35 2.64 11.54
CA ALA A 214 11.18 1.81 10.66
C ALA A 214 11.66 2.55 9.40
N ILE A 215 10.82 3.40 8.79
CA ILE A 215 11.22 4.22 7.63
C ILE A 215 12.34 5.21 8.02
N LEU A 216 12.32 5.71 9.25
CA LEU A 216 13.29 6.70 9.73
C LEU A 216 14.54 6.07 10.37
N GLU A 217 14.60 4.74 10.49
CA GLU A 217 15.74 4.04 11.08
C GLU A 217 17.01 4.28 10.24
N PRO A 218 18.08 4.84 10.81
CA PRO A 218 19.30 5.13 10.07
C PRO A 218 19.94 3.89 9.46
N GLY A 219 20.22 3.93 8.16
CA GLY A 219 20.85 2.84 7.43
C GLY A 219 19.89 1.72 6.98
N LEU A 220 18.64 1.73 7.42
CA LEU A 220 17.63 0.78 6.95
C LEU A 220 16.99 1.30 5.66
N LYS A 221 17.10 0.54 4.58
CA LYS A 221 16.38 0.85 3.34
C LYS A 221 14.93 0.42 3.47
N ILE A 222 14.02 1.14 2.80
CA ILE A 222 12.59 0.82 2.87
C ILE A 222 12.29 -0.61 2.41
N GLU A 223 13.07 -1.12 1.47
CA GLU A 223 12.95 -2.49 0.98
C GLU A 223 13.31 -3.53 2.06
N ASP A 224 14.13 -3.15 3.04
CA ASP A 224 14.59 -4.02 4.14
C ASP A 224 13.65 -3.97 5.36
N VAL A 225 12.76 -2.96 5.43
CA VAL A 225 11.73 -2.84 6.49
C VAL A 225 10.79 -4.04 6.52
N PHE A 226 10.63 -4.73 5.39
CA PHE A 226 9.68 -5.83 5.21
C PHE A 226 10.35 -7.22 5.11
N LYS A 227 11.64 -7.32 5.42
CA LYS A 227 12.39 -8.58 5.48
C LYS A 227 12.51 -9.08 6.91
#